data_df7297ef8daa05d6b14b1f15a163f97b
#
_entry.id   df7297ef8daa05d6b14b1f15a163f97b
#
_cell.length_a   1.000
_cell.length_b   1.000
_cell.length_c   1.000
_cell.angle_alpha   90.00
_cell.angle_beta   90.00
_cell.angle_gamma   90.00
#
_symmetry.space_group_name_H-M   'P 1'
#
loop_
_entity.id
_entity.type
_entity.pdbx_description
1 polymer ?
#
loop_
_entity_poly.entity_id
_entity_poly.type
_entity_poly.pdbx_seq_one_letter_code
_entity_poly.pdbx_strand_id
1 'polypeptide(L)'
;MPAVREILIGRRAGDHVLLAVRGRLFPADQDEDPLWLWTSLTVRLGGFDGQLEGGVRADELRRFRTGIEGLYDRSATVATLATEDGWLTLDLTSPGADAVDVELRVHDQGTPPNELRGALSELSRESLVAVIESLVDVERAYPVA
;
A
#
# COMPACT_ATOMS: atom_id res chain seq x y z
N MET A 1 19.94 -11.43 -4.68
CA MET A 1 18.76 -10.61 -5.00
C MET A 1 17.78 -10.66 -3.85
N PRO A 2 17.35 -9.53 -3.33
CA PRO A 2 16.30 -9.56 -2.32
C PRO A 2 14.99 -10.09 -2.94
N ALA A 3 14.27 -10.87 -2.17
CA ALA A 3 12.97 -11.36 -2.60
C ALA A 3 11.98 -10.21 -2.70
N VAL A 4 11.11 -10.24 -3.70
CA VAL A 4 10.01 -9.30 -3.81
C VAL A 4 9.03 -9.58 -2.67
N ARG A 5 8.60 -8.52 -1.97
CA ARG A 5 7.66 -8.63 -0.86
C ARG A 5 6.35 -7.99 -1.26
N GLU A 6 5.28 -8.76 -1.17
CA GLU A 6 3.98 -8.35 -1.65
C GLU A 6 3.03 -8.01 -0.51
N ILE A 7 2.26 -6.94 -0.72
CA ILE A 7 1.18 -6.54 0.17
C ILE A 7 -0.08 -6.56 -0.67
N LEU A 8 -0.96 -7.52 -0.39
CA LEU A 8 -2.20 -7.71 -1.14
C LEU A 8 -3.38 -7.19 -0.31
N ILE A 9 -4.14 -6.28 -0.90
CA ILE A 9 -5.38 -5.78 -0.32
C ILE A 9 -6.50 -6.18 -1.28
N GLY A 10 -7.43 -7.00 -0.80
CA GLY A 10 -8.48 -7.56 -1.63
C GLY A 10 -8.21 -9.01 -1.98
N ARG A 11 -8.71 -9.44 -3.12
CA ARG A 11 -8.66 -10.85 -3.54
C ARG A 11 -7.87 -10.97 -4.84
N ARG A 12 -6.82 -11.78 -4.83
CA ARG A 12 -5.95 -11.95 -6.00
C ARG A 12 -6.73 -12.36 -7.26
N ALA A 13 -7.74 -13.18 -7.10
CA ALA A 13 -8.58 -13.63 -8.22
C ALA A 13 -9.73 -12.67 -8.56
N GLY A 14 -9.84 -11.55 -7.86
CA GLY A 14 -10.88 -10.56 -8.04
C GLY A 14 -10.32 -9.16 -7.94
N ASP A 15 -11.11 -8.24 -7.41
CA ASP A 15 -10.67 -6.88 -7.21
C ASP A 15 -9.59 -6.82 -6.14
N HIS A 16 -8.51 -6.09 -6.41
CA HIS A 16 -7.40 -5.99 -5.47
C HIS A 16 -6.47 -4.82 -5.78
N VAL A 17 -5.70 -4.47 -4.77
CA VAL A 17 -4.55 -3.58 -4.87
C VAL A 17 -3.35 -4.38 -4.39
N LEU A 18 -2.34 -4.53 -5.21
CA LEU A 18 -1.13 -5.27 -4.88
C LEU A 18 0.07 -4.35 -4.94
N LEU A 19 0.74 -4.20 -3.81
CA LEU A 19 2.01 -3.50 -3.72
C LEU A 19 3.13 -4.53 -3.68
N ALA A 20 4.09 -4.43 -4.57
CA ALA A 20 5.24 -5.31 -4.60
C ALA A 20 6.50 -4.49 -4.35
N VAL A 21 7.06 -4.64 -3.14
CA VAL A 21 8.30 -3.95 -2.76
C VAL A 21 9.47 -4.76 -3.31
N ARG A 22 10.22 -4.15 -4.22
CA ARG A 22 11.26 -4.85 -4.98
C ARG A 22 12.66 -4.64 -4.44
N GLY A 23 12.90 -3.59 -3.69
CA GLY A 23 14.20 -3.29 -3.12
C GLY A 23 14.32 -1.83 -2.76
N ARG A 24 15.51 -1.43 -2.36
CA ARG A 24 15.78 -0.02 -2.11
C ARG A 24 15.89 0.73 -3.42
N LEU A 25 15.29 1.91 -3.49
CA LEU A 25 15.36 2.76 -4.67
C LEU A 25 16.78 3.31 -4.85
N PHE A 26 17.45 3.61 -3.74
CA PHE A 26 18.83 4.09 -3.74
C PHE A 26 19.73 3.10 -2.99
N PRO A 27 20.87 2.72 -3.56
CA PRO A 27 21.83 1.84 -2.88
C PRO A 27 22.34 2.46 -1.57
N ALA A 28 22.66 1.61 -0.61
CA ALA A 28 23.06 2.05 0.73
C ALA A 28 24.36 2.84 0.78
N ASP A 29 25.20 2.75 -0.25
CA ASP A 29 26.48 3.44 -0.35
C ASP A 29 26.38 4.82 -1.00
N GLN A 30 25.17 5.29 -1.30
CA GLN A 30 24.94 6.62 -1.87
C GLN A 30 24.40 7.55 -0.78
N ASP A 31 24.63 8.85 -0.96
CA ASP A 31 24.13 9.88 -0.04
C ASP A 31 22.63 10.15 -0.21
N GLU A 32 21.90 9.17 -0.69
CA GLU A 32 20.45 9.26 -0.89
C GLU A 32 19.72 8.67 0.30
N ASP A 33 18.47 9.09 0.45
CA ASP A 33 17.63 8.64 1.55
C ASP A 33 17.38 7.13 1.45
N PRO A 34 17.89 6.31 2.41
CA PRO A 34 17.76 4.86 2.34
C PRO A 34 16.33 4.34 2.60
N LEU A 35 15.42 5.21 3.04
CA LEU A 35 14.05 4.79 3.32
C LEU A 35 13.21 4.62 2.05
N TRP A 36 13.65 5.15 0.91
CA TRP A 36 12.92 5.01 -0.34
C TRP A 36 13.01 3.58 -0.88
N LEU A 37 11.84 3.00 -1.14
CA LEU A 37 11.70 1.64 -1.66
C LEU A 37 11.09 1.67 -3.05
N TRP A 38 11.67 0.92 -3.97
CA TRP A 38 11.13 0.73 -5.29
C TRP A 38 9.92 -0.19 -5.18
N THR A 39 8.76 0.31 -5.61
CA THR A 39 7.49 -0.40 -5.42
C THR A 39 6.72 -0.42 -6.73
N SER A 40 6.23 -1.61 -7.09
CA SER A 40 5.28 -1.78 -8.19
C SER A 40 3.89 -1.83 -7.61
N LEU A 41 2.94 -1.24 -8.33
CA LEU A 41 1.53 -1.28 -7.98
C LEU A 41 0.76 -1.97 -9.08
N THR A 42 -0.07 -2.93 -8.71
CA THR A 42 -1.04 -3.55 -9.61
C THR A 42 -2.42 -3.30 -9.02
N VAL A 43 -3.33 -2.80 -9.85
CA VAL A 43 -4.71 -2.50 -9.45
C VAL A 43 -5.64 -3.22 -10.38
N ARG A 44 -6.63 -3.91 -9.80
CA ARG A 44 -7.74 -4.47 -10.56
C ARG A 44 -9.04 -4.12 -9.84
N LEU A 45 -9.84 -3.29 -10.49
CA LEU A 45 -11.10 -2.80 -9.94
C LEU A 45 -12.18 -2.93 -11.01
N GLY A 46 -13.00 -4.00 -10.91
CA GLY A 46 -14.03 -4.28 -11.90
C GLY A 46 -13.42 -4.53 -13.27
N GLY A 47 -13.77 -3.71 -14.22
CA GLY A 47 -13.25 -3.79 -15.59
C GLY A 47 -11.95 -3.05 -15.84
N PHE A 48 -11.35 -2.47 -14.81
CA PHE A 48 -10.14 -1.65 -14.96
C PHE A 48 -8.93 -2.33 -14.37
N ASP A 49 -7.83 -2.33 -15.12
CA ASP A 49 -6.53 -2.80 -14.68
C ASP A 49 -5.52 -1.67 -14.83
N GLY A 50 -4.57 -1.61 -13.90
CA GLY A 50 -3.48 -0.67 -14.00
C GLY A 50 -2.21 -1.22 -13.39
N GLN A 51 -1.07 -0.79 -13.92
CA GLN A 51 0.24 -1.11 -13.37
C GLN A 51 1.07 0.16 -13.37
N LEU A 52 1.67 0.46 -12.23
CA LEU A 52 2.50 1.64 -12.04
C LEU A 52 3.70 1.28 -11.18
N GLU A 53 4.73 2.10 -11.24
CA GLU A 53 5.88 1.97 -10.36
C GLU A 53 6.17 3.32 -9.74
N GLY A 54 6.67 3.32 -8.52
CA GLY A 54 7.04 4.53 -7.84
C GLY A 54 7.77 4.27 -6.55
N GLY A 55 8.18 5.34 -5.90
CA GLY A 55 8.83 5.29 -4.61
C GLY A 55 7.81 5.33 -3.48
N VAL A 56 8.02 4.46 -2.50
CA VAL A 56 7.28 4.48 -1.23
C VAL A 56 8.31 4.41 -0.13
N ARG A 57 8.16 5.24 0.90
CA ARG A 57 9.12 5.24 2.00
C ARG A 57 8.78 4.17 3.02
N ALA A 58 9.81 3.57 3.60
CA ALA A 58 9.64 2.55 4.65
C ALA A 58 8.85 3.10 5.84
N ASP A 59 9.08 4.36 6.22
CA ASP A 59 8.34 4.98 7.32
C ASP A 59 6.88 5.23 6.99
N GLU A 60 6.55 5.46 5.72
CA GLU A 60 5.15 5.58 5.27
C GLU A 60 4.43 4.23 5.42
N LEU A 61 5.10 3.14 5.04
CA LEU A 61 4.54 1.81 5.21
C LEU A 61 4.35 1.45 6.69
N ARG A 62 5.29 1.87 7.54
CA ARG A 62 5.16 1.65 8.98
C ARG A 62 3.96 2.39 9.56
N ARG A 63 3.77 3.65 9.18
CA ARG A 63 2.60 4.41 9.62
C ARG A 63 1.30 3.79 9.12
N PHE A 64 1.30 3.30 7.90
CA PHE A 64 0.15 2.61 7.34
C PHE A 64 -0.17 1.34 8.15
N ARG A 65 0.85 0.55 8.49
CA ARG A 65 0.68 -0.63 9.34
C ARG A 65 0.06 -0.25 10.69
N THR A 66 0.57 0.77 11.33
CA THR A 66 0.02 1.23 12.62
C THR A 66 -1.46 1.61 12.48
N GLY A 67 -1.81 2.30 11.40
CA GLY A 67 -3.19 2.65 11.11
C GLY A 67 -4.07 1.43 10.89
N ILE A 68 -3.58 0.43 10.15
CA ILE A 68 -4.34 -0.79 9.90
C ILE A 68 -4.53 -1.59 11.18
N GLU A 69 -3.52 -1.65 12.04
CA GLU A 69 -3.65 -2.28 13.36
C GLU A 69 -4.75 -1.60 14.16
N GLY A 70 -4.83 -0.27 14.10
CA GLY A 70 -5.88 0.50 14.73
C GLY A 70 -7.27 0.18 14.19
N LEU A 71 -7.39 0.00 12.87
CA LEU A 71 -8.65 -0.43 12.26
C LEU A 71 -9.03 -1.83 12.75
N TYR A 72 -8.05 -2.73 12.81
CA TYR A 72 -8.29 -4.11 13.22
C TYR A 72 -8.77 -4.19 14.67
N ASP A 73 -8.15 -3.44 15.58
CA ASP A 73 -8.49 -3.47 17.01
C ASP A 73 -9.57 -2.46 17.37
N ARG A 74 -10.10 -1.72 16.39
CA ARG A 74 -11.18 -0.73 16.52
C ARG A 74 -10.79 0.52 17.32
N SER A 75 -9.49 0.77 17.48
CA SER A 75 -9.02 2.01 18.11
C SER A 75 -8.92 3.17 17.13
N ALA A 76 -9.03 2.90 15.83
CA ALA A 76 -9.02 3.91 14.78
C ALA A 76 -10.11 3.64 13.76
N THR A 77 -10.50 4.67 13.00
CA THR A 77 -11.55 4.58 11.98
C THR A 77 -11.01 4.71 10.57
N VAL A 78 -9.75 5.11 10.41
CA VAL A 78 -9.12 5.27 9.09
C VAL A 78 -7.65 4.90 9.18
N ALA A 79 -7.14 4.29 8.11
CA ALA A 79 -5.71 4.08 7.89
C ALA A 79 -5.38 4.59 6.49
N THR A 80 -4.32 5.38 6.39
CA THR A 80 -3.97 6.03 5.13
C THR A 80 -2.52 5.71 4.76
N LEU A 81 -2.32 5.31 3.49
CA LEU A 81 -1.01 5.34 2.86
C LEU A 81 -1.03 6.47 1.84
N ALA A 82 -0.27 7.52 2.10
CA ALA A 82 -0.11 8.63 1.17
C ALA A 82 1.37 8.81 0.91
N THR A 83 1.79 8.59 -0.33
CA THR A 83 3.20 8.69 -0.68
C THR A 83 3.64 10.16 -0.75
N GLU A 84 4.90 10.41 -0.43
CA GLU A 84 5.44 11.77 -0.41
C GLU A 84 5.31 12.45 -1.77
N ASP A 85 5.54 11.70 -2.86
CA ASP A 85 5.39 12.21 -4.22
C ASP A 85 3.93 12.34 -4.66
N GLY A 86 2.99 11.81 -3.88
CA GLY A 86 1.57 11.94 -4.16
C GLY A 86 1.03 11.04 -5.26
N TRP A 87 1.84 10.10 -5.79
CA TRP A 87 1.36 9.26 -6.89
C TRP A 87 0.37 8.19 -6.45
N LEU A 88 0.38 7.85 -5.16
CA LEU A 88 -0.48 6.80 -4.60
C LEU A 88 -1.08 7.29 -3.29
N THR A 89 -2.39 7.16 -3.17
CA THR A 89 -3.11 7.35 -1.91
C THR A 89 -4.08 6.19 -1.72
N LEU A 90 -3.99 5.54 -0.57
CA LEU A 90 -4.92 4.49 -0.14
C LEU A 90 -5.53 4.90 1.19
N ASP A 91 -6.86 4.92 1.24
CA ASP A 91 -7.59 5.17 2.48
C ASP A 91 -8.43 3.94 2.79
N LEU A 92 -8.17 3.33 3.94
CA LEU A 92 -8.97 2.23 4.46
C LEU A 92 -9.85 2.77 5.57
N THR A 93 -11.14 2.54 5.49
CA THR A 93 -12.09 2.97 6.50
C THR A 93 -12.94 1.80 6.94
N SER A 94 -13.47 1.88 8.14
CA SER A 94 -14.34 0.84 8.70
C SER A 94 -15.73 1.43 8.96
N PRO A 95 -16.64 1.37 7.96
CA PRO A 95 -17.97 1.95 8.11
C PRO A 95 -18.90 1.15 9.01
N GLY A 96 -18.58 -0.12 9.24
CA GLY A 96 -19.39 -1.01 10.07
C GLY A 96 -18.52 -1.96 10.88
N ALA A 97 -19.17 -2.84 11.65
CA ALA A 97 -18.48 -3.68 12.62
C ALA A 97 -17.40 -4.58 12.00
N ASP A 98 -17.69 -5.18 10.85
CA ASP A 98 -16.80 -6.19 10.27
C ASP A 98 -16.37 -5.87 8.83
N ALA A 99 -16.76 -4.73 8.30
CA ALA A 99 -16.45 -4.35 6.93
C ALA A 99 -15.37 -3.28 6.88
N VAL A 100 -14.54 -3.35 5.85
CA VAL A 100 -13.51 -2.35 5.55
C VAL A 100 -13.67 -1.95 4.10
N ASP A 101 -13.69 -0.65 3.86
CA ASP A 101 -13.71 -0.09 2.51
C ASP A 101 -12.35 0.53 2.20
N VAL A 102 -11.96 0.45 0.94
CA VAL A 102 -10.70 0.99 0.45
C VAL A 102 -11.01 1.98 -0.66
N GLU A 103 -10.47 3.19 -0.56
CA GLU A 103 -10.46 4.15 -1.64
C GLU A 103 -9.04 4.30 -2.16
N LEU A 104 -8.90 4.29 -3.48
CA LEU A 104 -7.61 4.36 -4.14
C LEU A 104 -7.59 5.55 -5.08
N ARG A 105 -6.48 6.29 -5.05
CA ARG A 105 -6.19 7.29 -6.06
C ARG A 105 -4.74 7.16 -6.47
N VAL A 106 -4.50 6.99 -7.78
CA VAL A 106 -3.15 6.89 -8.33
C VAL A 106 -3.05 7.74 -9.58
N HIS A 107 -1.86 8.24 -9.84
CA HIS A 107 -1.58 8.90 -11.11
C HIS A 107 -0.21 8.49 -11.64
N ASP A 108 -0.08 8.52 -12.96
CA ASP A 108 1.16 8.20 -13.64
C ASP A 108 2.08 9.44 -13.74
N GLN A 109 3.16 9.31 -14.47
CA GLN A 109 4.15 10.38 -14.65
C GLN A 109 3.87 11.25 -15.89
N GLY A 110 2.66 11.13 -16.46
CA GLY A 110 2.29 11.90 -17.64
C GLY A 110 2.19 13.41 -17.38
N THR A 111 2.17 14.17 -18.46
CA THR A 111 2.02 15.63 -18.41
C THR A 111 0.92 16.05 -19.39
N PRO A 112 -0.32 16.25 -18.93
CA PRO A 112 -0.82 16.06 -17.57
C PRO A 112 -0.88 14.58 -17.18
N PRO A 113 -0.82 14.25 -15.90
CA PRO A 113 -0.87 12.85 -15.48
C PRO A 113 -2.26 12.25 -15.69
N ASN A 114 -2.27 10.95 -15.99
CA ASN A 114 -3.52 10.18 -15.98
C ASN A 114 -3.80 9.75 -14.54
N GLU A 115 -5.06 9.80 -14.14
CA GLU A 115 -5.46 9.46 -12.78
C GLU A 115 -6.49 8.35 -12.81
N LEU A 116 -6.31 7.37 -11.91
CA LEU A 116 -7.32 6.35 -11.64
C LEU A 116 -7.80 6.54 -10.21
N ARG A 117 -9.13 6.63 -10.05
CA ARG A 117 -9.79 6.58 -8.75
C ARG A 117 -10.68 5.38 -8.72
N GLY A 118 -10.66 4.67 -7.62
CA GLY A 118 -11.50 3.49 -7.48
C GLY A 118 -11.68 3.10 -6.04
N ALA A 119 -12.49 2.06 -5.84
CA ALA A 119 -12.81 1.60 -4.51
C ALA A 119 -12.97 0.10 -4.47
N LEU A 120 -12.58 -0.47 -3.34
CA LEU A 120 -12.89 -1.84 -2.95
C LEU A 120 -13.82 -1.75 -1.75
N SER A 121 -14.90 -2.51 -1.76
CA SER A 121 -15.87 -2.51 -0.67
C SER A 121 -15.99 -3.88 -0.06
N GLU A 122 -16.49 -3.90 1.16
CA GLU A 122 -16.89 -5.15 1.84
C GLU A 122 -15.76 -6.12 2.09
N LEU A 123 -14.54 -5.61 2.26
CA LEU A 123 -13.46 -6.45 2.77
C LEU A 123 -13.76 -6.78 4.23
N SER A 124 -13.44 -7.99 4.65
CA SER A 124 -13.62 -8.36 6.05
C SER A 124 -12.53 -7.72 6.90
N ARG A 125 -12.88 -7.38 8.13
CA ARG A 125 -11.89 -6.90 9.10
C ARG A 125 -10.78 -7.95 9.30
N GLU A 126 -11.16 -9.23 9.28
CA GLU A 126 -10.23 -10.34 9.43
C GLU A 126 -9.16 -10.36 8.33
N SER A 127 -9.48 -9.88 7.13
CA SER A 127 -8.52 -9.81 6.04
C SER A 127 -7.35 -8.86 6.33
N LEU A 128 -7.52 -7.96 7.28
CA LEU A 128 -6.45 -7.02 7.67
C LEU A 128 -5.27 -7.73 8.33
N VAL A 129 -5.49 -8.91 8.93
CA VAL A 129 -4.41 -9.68 9.59
C VAL A 129 -3.30 -9.99 8.58
N ALA A 130 -3.67 -10.49 7.40
CA ALA A 130 -2.68 -10.82 6.36
C ALA A 130 -1.97 -9.56 5.85
N VAL A 131 -2.68 -8.45 5.75
CA VAL A 131 -2.07 -7.17 5.34
C VAL A 131 -1.06 -6.70 6.38
N ILE A 132 -1.41 -6.78 7.66
CA ILE A 132 -0.50 -6.42 8.76
C ILE A 132 0.76 -7.28 8.72
N GLU A 133 0.60 -8.59 8.58
CA GLU A 133 1.73 -9.52 8.51
C GLU A 133 2.65 -9.22 7.33
N SER A 134 2.08 -8.88 6.18
CA SER A 134 2.85 -8.51 4.99
C SER A 134 3.64 -7.22 5.23
N LEU A 135 3.03 -6.23 5.88
CA LEU A 135 3.70 -4.97 6.21
C LEU A 135 4.82 -5.17 7.22
N VAL A 136 4.61 -6.02 8.23
CA VAL A 136 5.65 -6.38 9.20
C VAL A 136 6.84 -7.04 8.49
N ASP A 137 6.55 -7.91 7.52
CA ASP A 137 7.59 -8.58 6.75
C ASP A 137 8.44 -7.57 5.95
N VAL A 138 7.81 -6.58 5.33
CA VAL A 138 8.52 -5.51 4.63
C VAL A 138 9.38 -4.70 5.61
N GLU A 139 8.84 -4.39 6.79
CA GLU A 139 9.54 -3.62 7.81
C GLU A 139 10.79 -4.36 8.32
N ARG A 140 10.72 -5.68 8.43
CA ARG A 140 11.88 -6.49 8.80
C ARG A 140 12.96 -6.47 7.74
N ALA A 141 12.57 -6.48 6.47
CA ALA A 141 13.52 -6.43 5.36
C ALA A 141 14.12 -5.04 5.17
N TYR A 142 13.35 -4.00 5.45
CA TYR A 142 13.73 -2.61 5.23
C TYR A 142 13.40 -1.77 6.46
N PRO A 143 14.14 -1.94 7.56
CA PRO A 143 13.80 -1.26 8.81
C PRO A 143 13.95 0.25 8.72
N VAL A 144 13.09 0.94 9.45
CA VAL A 144 13.19 2.37 9.70
C VAL A 144 14.15 2.52 10.87
N ALA A 145 15.37 2.73 10.60
CA ALA A 145 16.46 2.66 11.57
C ALA A 145 16.28 3.55 12.78
#